data_123428fa1a332dfd0630e7f0007bc08d
#
_entry.id   123428fa1a332dfd0630e7f0007bc08d
#
_cell.length_a   1.000
_cell.length_b   1.000
_cell.length_c   1.000
_cell.angle_alpha   90.00
_cell.angle_beta   90.00
_cell.angle_gamma   90.00
#
_symmetry.space_group_name_H-M   'P 1'
#
loop_
_entity.id
_entity.type
_entity.pdbx_description
1 polymer ?
#
loop_
_entity_poly.entity_id
_entity_poly.type
_entity_poly.pdbx_seq_one_letter_code
_entity_poly.pdbx_strand_id
1 'polypeptide(L)'
;EAGIFFCKNGRKMITAALICYYGMGWGFVEICEFFLGHDWRSLLNDIAKQQNPIANMFISSFAGASEQNTAGCKQAADDALKLFATNEKIKNALRKSASYEQSISPAALETSSIYIYIPDEKLKIYGDLLRIITAQSMEYFSSRPPENKQTILFCLDEFASFGKLQIVESLRKLRKRRIRILVLNQSVSDVDMIYGKDERQAMLGNFKFTVILG
;
A
#
# COMPACT_ATOMS: atom_id res chain seq x y z
N GLU A 1 -22.38 -4.51 -2.95
CA GLU A 1 -22.48 -3.39 -1.97
C GLU A 1 -21.97 -3.82 -0.58
N ALA A 2 -22.35 -4.99 -0.04
CA ALA A 2 -21.93 -5.46 1.29
C ALA A 2 -20.40 -5.59 1.44
N GLY A 3 -19.70 -6.15 0.45
CA GLY A 3 -18.25 -6.29 0.49
C GLY A 3 -17.50 -4.95 0.60
N ILE A 4 -17.98 -3.92 -0.11
CA ILE A 4 -17.43 -2.56 -0.06
C ILE A 4 -17.61 -1.97 1.35
N PHE A 5 -18.75 -2.21 1.97
CA PHE A 5 -19.03 -1.76 3.33
C PHE A 5 -18.04 -2.38 4.34
N PHE A 6 -17.84 -3.69 4.30
CA PHE A 6 -16.92 -4.38 5.21
C PHE A 6 -15.47 -3.95 5.02
N CYS A 7 -15.01 -3.85 3.77
CA CYS A 7 -13.66 -3.35 3.47
C CYS A 7 -13.46 -1.91 3.96
N LYS A 8 -14.42 -1.01 3.72
CA LYS A 8 -14.34 0.40 4.14
C LYS A 8 -14.28 0.55 5.66
N ASN A 9 -15.07 -0.22 6.38
CA ASN A 9 -15.07 -0.16 7.85
C ASN A 9 -13.93 -0.99 8.45
N GLY A 10 -13.56 -2.13 7.89
CA GLY A 10 -12.36 -2.88 8.30
C GLY A 10 -11.09 -2.05 8.22
N ARG A 11 -10.99 -1.17 7.18
CA ARG A 11 -9.89 -0.20 7.08
C ARG A 11 -9.78 0.72 8.30
N LYS A 12 -10.90 1.11 8.92
CA LYS A 12 -10.86 1.93 10.14
C LYS A 12 -10.20 1.20 11.30
N MET A 13 -10.46 -0.10 11.45
CA MET A 13 -9.81 -0.93 12.48
C MET A 13 -8.30 -1.00 12.25
N ILE A 14 -7.88 -1.26 11.00
CA ILE A 14 -6.46 -1.27 10.61
C ILE A 14 -5.82 0.08 10.91
N THR A 15 -6.47 1.18 10.51
CA THR A 15 -5.95 2.53 10.73
C THR A 15 -5.79 2.83 12.21
N ALA A 16 -6.78 2.47 13.03
CA ALA A 16 -6.71 2.65 14.49
C ALA A 16 -5.54 1.87 15.12
N ALA A 17 -5.37 0.60 14.73
CA ALA A 17 -4.27 -0.23 15.21
C ALA A 17 -2.91 0.35 14.80
N LEU A 18 -2.75 0.77 13.53
CA LEU A 18 -1.51 1.38 13.05
C LEU A 18 -1.18 2.67 13.81
N ILE A 19 -2.13 3.59 13.98
CA ILE A 19 -1.92 4.85 14.70
C ILE A 19 -1.52 4.57 16.14
N CYS A 20 -2.20 3.62 16.79
CA CYS A 20 -1.96 3.29 18.17
C CYS A 20 -0.59 2.66 18.40
N TYR A 21 -0.32 1.55 17.75
CA TYR A 21 0.85 0.71 18.07
C TYR A 21 2.12 1.17 17.36
N TYR A 22 2.01 1.73 16.14
CA TYR A 22 3.18 2.31 15.46
C TYR A 22 3.73 3.52 16.23
N GLY A 23 2.83 4.34 16.82
CA GLY A 23 3.20 5.43 17.73
C GLY A 23 3.91 4.95 19.01
N MET A 24 3.70 3.70 19.41
CA MET A 24 4.38 3.04 20.54
C MET A 24 5.70 2.37 20.13
N GLY A 25 6.09 2.49 18.87
CA GLY A 25 7.35 1.94 18.33
C GLY A 25 7.27 0.52 17.79
N TRP A 26 6.06 -0.07 17.70
CA TRP A 26 5.89 -1.40 17.11
C TRP A 26 6.18 -1.38 15.60
N GLY A 27 6.72 -2.48 15.09
CA GLY A 27 6.91 -2.68 13.68
C GLY A 27 5.59 -3.06 12.97
N PHE A 28 5.53 -2.82 11.65
CA PHE A 28 4.33 -3.14 10.86
C PHE A 28 3.93 -4.62 10.95
N VAL A 29 4.89 -5.53 10.88
CA VAL A 29 4.63 -6.99 10.97
C VAL A 29 4.07 -7.35 12.33
N GLU A 30 4.63 -6.81 13.41
CA GLU A 30 4.17 -7.04 14.78
C GLU A 30 2.71 -6.59 14.95
N ILE A 31 2.36 -5.44 14.38
CA ILE A 31 0.97 -4.94 14.39
C ILE A 31 0.04 -5.88 13.62
N CYS A 32 0.47 -6.39 12.46
CA CYS A 32 -0.32 -7.33 11.67
C CYS A 32 -0.52 -8.67 12.42
N GLU A 33 0.52 -9.20 13.05
CA GLU A 33 0.45 -10.42 13.86
C GLU A 33 -0.49 -10.24 15.06
N PHE A 34 -0.36 -9.13 15.77
CA PHE A 34 -1.25 -8.78 16.88
C PHE A 34 -2.70 -8.65 16.42
N PHE A 35 -2.93 -7.93 15.32
CA PHE A 35 -4.26 -7.71 14.77
C PHE A 35 -4.95 -9.04 14.43
N LEU A 36 -4.27 -9.94 13.73
CA LEU A 36 -4.82 -11.25 13.38
C LEU A 36 -5.01 -12.18 14.60
N GLY A 37 -4.16 -12.06 15.61
CA GLY A 37 -4.22 -12.86 16.82
C GLY A 37 -5.38 -12.53 17.76
N HIS A 38 -6.09 -11.42 17.51
CA HIS A 38 -7.18 -10.95 18.38
C HIS A 38 -8.53 -10.99 17.65
N ASP A 39 -9.58 -11.40 18.34
CA ASP A 39 -10.94 -11.18 17.89
C ASP A 39 -11.29 -9.68 17.91
N TRP A 40 -12.40 -9.30 17.27
CA TRP A 40 -12.76 -7.90 17.14
C TRP A 40 -13.01 -7.20 18.50
N ARG A 41 -13.57 -7.92 19.51
CA ARG A 41 -13.84 -7.34 20.84
C ARG A 41 -12.55 -7.05 21.58
N SER A 42 -11.67 -8.04 21.63
CA SER A 42 -10.35 -7.92 22.25
C SER A 42 -9.54 -6.81 21.61
N LEU A 43 -9.50 -6.77 20.27
CA LEU A 43 -8.77 -5.76 19.50
C LEU A 43 -9.27 -4.33 19.81
N LEU A 44 -10.59 -4.10 19.71
CA LEU A 44 -11.15 -2.76 19.93
C LEU A 44 -10.98 -2.32 21.40
N ASN A 45 -11.13 -3.24 22.35
CA ASN A 45 -10.89 -2.96 23.76
C ASN A 45 -9.42 -2.61 24.05
N ASP A 46 -8.49 -3.32 23.44
CA ASP A 46 -7.07 -3.05 23.64
C ASP A 46 -6.67 -1.71 23.03
N ILE A 47 -7.16 -1.38 21.84
CA ILE A 47 -6.95 -0.04 21.23
C ILE A 47 -7.53 1.05 22.14
N ALA A 48 -8.75 0.86 22.67
CA ALA A 48 -9.40 1.83 23.56
C ALA A 48 -8.61 2.07 24.84
N LYS A 49 -8.04 1.01 25.45
CA LYS A 49 -7.19 1.10 26.65
C LYS A 49 -5.94 1.95 26.47
N GLN A 50 -5.42 2.06 25.24
CA GLN A 50 -4.24 2.89 24.95
C GLN A 50 -4.52 4.39 25.00
N GLN A 51 -5.80 4.78 25.10
CA GLN A 51 -6.25 6.17 25.23
C GLN A 51 -5.73 7.13 24.14
N ASN A 52 -5.40 6.59 22.95
CA ASN A 52 -5.00 7.42 21.82
C ASN A 52 -6.24 8.10 21.22
N PRO A 53 -6.35 9.44 21.27
CA PRO A 53 -7.57 10.14 20.84
C PRO A 53 -7.91 9.89 19.37
N ILE A 54 -6.91 9.85 18.49
CA ILE A 54 -7.10 9.67 17.05
C ILE A 54 -7.53 8.22 16.76
N ALA A 55 -6.87 7.23 17.36
CA ALA A 55 -7.26 5.83 17.20
C ALA A 55 -8.70 5.60 17.69
N ASN A 56 -9.06 6.21 18.82
CA ASN A 56 -10.41 6.13 19.38
C ASN A 56 -11.47 6.74 18.46
N MET A 57 -11.18 7.80 17.72
CA MET A 57 -12.11 8.35 16.71
C MET A 57 -12.42 7.34 15.61
N PHE A 58 -11.44 6.52 15.19
CA PHE A 58 -11.67 5.48 14.17
C PHE A 58 -12.52 4.32 14.69
N ILE A 59 -12.34 3.92 15.95
CA ILE A 59 -13.09 2.78 16.52
C ILE A 59 -14.45 3.17 17.09
N SER A 60 -14.72 4.46 17.36
CA SER A 60 -15.98 4.94 17.92
C SER A 60 -17.20 4.54 17.10
N SER A 61 -17.04 4.42 15.76
CA SER A 61 -18.13 3.99 14.87
C SER A 61 -18.60 2.54 15.07
N PHE A 62 -17.86 1.75 15.86
CA PHE A 62 -18.23 0.38 16.20
C PHE A 62 -18.99 0.30 17.53
N ALA A 63 -19.00 1.36 18.32
CA ALA A 63 -19.83 1.45 19.52
C ALA A 63 -21.31 1.45 19.11
N GLY A 64 -22.06 0.43 19.53
CA GLY A 64 -23.46 0.24 19.16
C GLY A 64 -23.71 -0.40 17.78
N ALA A 65 -22.67 -0.72 17.02
CA ALA A 65 -22.83 -1.51 15.80
C ALA A 65 -23.20 -2.97 16.10
N SER A 66 -23.92 -3.64 15.18
CA SER A 66 -24.21 -5.06 15.35
C SER A 66 -22.93 -5.90 15.39
N GLU A 67 -22.90 -6.91 16.25
CA GLU A 67 -21.77 -7.82 16.38
C GLU A 67 -21.41 -8.50 15.06
N GLN A 68 -22.43 -8.92 14.30
CA GLN A 68 -22.23 -9.56 13.01
C GLN A 68 -21.54 -8.63 12.00
N ASN A 69 -21.95 -7.36 11.94
CA ASN A 69 -21.33 -6.38 11.06
C ASN A 69 -19.89 -6.07 11.48
N THR A 70 -19.66 -5.95 12.78
CA THR A 70 -18.32 -5.69 13.33
C THR A 70 -17.38 -6.87 13.07
N ALA A 71 -17.85 -8.11 13.26
CA ALA A 71 -17.11 -9.31 12.91
C ALA A 71 -16.79 -9.39 11.41
N GLY A 72 -17.74 -9.06 10.53
CA GLY A 72 -17.51 -8.99 9.10
C GLY A 72 -16.48 -7.92 8.70
N CYS A 73 -16.48 -6.75 9.35
CA CYS A 73 -15.45 -5.74 9.18
C CYS A 73 -14.06 -6.24 9.60
N LYS A 74 -13.98 -6.95 10.73
CA LYS A 74 -12.73 -7.55 11.21
C LYS A 74 -12.23 -8.60 10.24
N GLN A 75 -13.10 -9.48 9.73
CA GLN A 75 -12.71 -10.50 8.75
C GLN A 75 -12.15 -9.86 7.47
N ALA A 76 -12.78 -8.83 6.93
CA ALA A 76 -12.27 -8.11 5.76
C ALA A 76 -10.91 -7.44 6.03
N ALA A 77 -10.69 -6.97 7.26
CA ALA A 77 -9.41 -6.43 7.68
C ALA A 77 -8.35 -7.52 7.83
N ASP A 78 -8.71 -8.68 8.39
CA ASP A 78 -7.81 -9.83 8.51
C ASP A 78 -7.34 -10.32 7.14
N ASP A 79 -8.26 -10.43 6.18
CA ASP A 79 -7.92 -10.84 4.81
C ASP A 79 -6.90 -9.88 4.18
N ALA A 80 -7.01 -8.58 4.43
CA ALA A 80 -6.07 -7.58 3.94
C ALA A 80 -4.68 -7.67 4.59
N LEU A 81 -4.60 -8.06 5.87
CA LEU A 81 -3.34 -8.14 6.62
C LEU A 81 -2.71 -9.52 6.62
N LYS A 82 -3.45 -10.56 6.25
CA LYS A 82 -3.04 -11.96 6.32
C LYS A 82 -1.67 -12.22 5.71
N LEU A 83 -1.43 -11.68 4.52
CA LEU A 83 -0.17 -11.84 3.81
C LEU A 83 1.04 -11.38 4.66
N PHE A 84 0.90 -10.25 5.34
CA PHE A 84 1.95 -9.62 6.14
C PHE A 84 2.18 -10.30 7.48
N ALA A 85 1.17 -10.97 8.02
CA ALA A 85 1.26 -11.65 9.29
C ALA A 85 1.65 -13.14 9.17
N THR A 86 1.41 -13.79 8.01
CA THR A 86 1.57 -15.24 7.89
C THR A 86 2.65 -15.70 6.91
N ASN A 87 3.11 -14.83 6.01
CA ASN A 87 4.14 -15.19 5.05
C ASN A 87 5.53 -14.88 5.61
N GLU A 88 6.30 -15.91 5.98
CA GLU A 88 7.60 -15.76 6.62
C GLU A 88 8.61 -14.95 5.80
N LYS A 89 8.60 -15.07 4.46
CA LYS A 89 9.51 -14.29 3.60
C LYS A 89 9.18 -12.79 3.65
N ILE A 90 7.90 -12.45 3.61
CA ILE A 90 7.43 -11.06 3.71
C ILE A 90 7.69 -10.53 5.12
N LYS A 91 7.37 -11.30 6.15
CA LYS A 91 7.64 -10.91 7.53
C LYS A 91 9.12 -10.57 7.74
N ASN A 92 10.01 -11.44 7.26
CA ASN A 92 11.46 -11.22 7.37
C ASN A 92 11.93 -9.99 6.58
N ALA A 93 11.34 -9.72 5.41
CA ALA A 93 11.67 -8.55 4.60
C ALA A 93 11.16 -7.23 5.20
N LEU A 94 10.03 -7.25 5.93
CA LEU A 94 9.36 -6.06 6.45
C LEU A 94 9.57 -5.84 7.95
N ARG A 95 10.16 -6.79 8.68
CA ARG A 95 10.48 -6.59 10.09
C ARG A 95 11.45 -5.43 10.26
N LYS A 96 11.21 -4.67 11.32
CA LYS A 96 12.10 -3.57 11.69
C LYS A 96 13.52 -4.12 11.90
N SER A 97 14.45 -3.66 11.09
CA SER A 97 15.85 -4.05 11.26
C SER A 97 16.42 -3.47 12.55
N ALA A 98 17.25 -4.24 13.22
CA ALA A 98 17.99 -3.77 14.40
C ALA A 98 19.04 -2.71 14.04
N SER A 99 19.51 -2.68 12.78
CA SER A 99 20.44 -1.67 12.29
C SER A 99 19.79 -0.84 11.17
N TYR A 100 19.96 0.47 11.23
CA TYR A 100 19.49 1.41 10.21
C TYR A 100 20.09 1.12 8.82
N GLU A 101 21.28 0.54 8.78
CA GLU A 101 22.01 0.17 7.56
C GLU A 101 21.36 -0.95 6.75
N GLN A 102 20.48 -1.74 7.36
CA GLN A 102 19.77 -2.84 6.70
C GLN A 102 18.37 -2.45 6.23
N SER A 103 17.91 -1.24 6.51
CA SER A 103 16.60 -0.77 6.07
C SER A 103 16.71 0.01 4.76
N ILE A 104 15.94 -0.39 3.74
CA ILE A 104 15.83 0.34 2.49
C ILE A 104 14.67 1.32 2.61
N SER A 105 14.97 2.61 2.51
CA SER A 105 13.98 3.67 2.42
C SER A 105 13.88 4.20 0.98
N PRO A 106 12.79 4.87 0.58
CA PRO A 106 12.70 5.50 -0.75
C PRO A 106 13.85 6.47 -1.04
N ALA A 107 14.44 7.09 -0.01
CA ALA A 107 15.60 7.98 -0.15
C ALA A 107 16.81 7.29 -0.81
N ALA A 108 16.95 5.98 -0.68
CA ALA A 108 18.03 5.23 -1.31
C ALA A 108 18.05 5.35 -2.84
N LEU A 109 16.89 5.64 -3.47
CA LEU A 109 16.80 5.88 -4.91
C LEU A 109 17.51 7.16 -5.38
N GLU A 110 17.88 8.06 -4.48
CA GLU A 110 18.72 9.22 -4.82
C GLU A 110 20.16 8.84 -5.19
N THR A 111 20.66 7.72 -4.67
CA THR A 111 22.05 7.30 -4.82
C THR A 111 22.24 5.89 -5.36
N SER A 112 21.17 5.10 -5.42
CA SER A 112 21.24 3.67 -5.74
C SER A 112 20.09 3.25 -6.65
N SER A 113 20.29 2.16 -7.40
CA SER A 113 19.22 1.48 -8.12
C SER A 113 18.66 0.35 -7.26
N ILE A 114 17.34 0.27 -7.17
CA ILE A 114 16.64 -0.78 -6.42
C ILE A 114 15.89 -1.64 -7.43
N TYR A 115 16.15 -2.94 -7.42
CA TYR A 115 15.46 -3.93 -8.25
C TYR A 115 14.64 -4.83 -7.35
N ILE A 116 13.33 -4.89 -7.63
CA ILE A 116 12.41 -5.79 -6.95
C ILE A 116 11.98 -6.83 -7.98
N TYR A 117 12.41 -8.07 -7.75
CA TYR A 117 12.06 -9.20 -8.63
C TYR A 117 11.08 -10.12 -7.92
N ILE A 118 9.96 -10.40 -8.59
CA ILE A 118 8.95 -11.36 -8.15
C ILE A 118 8.65 -12.28 -9.34
N PRO A 119 8.77 -13.61 -9.18
CA PRO A 119 8.38 -14.55 -10.22
C PRO A 119 6.90 -14.40 -10.61
N ASP A 120 6.58 -14.56 -11.90
CA ASP A 120 5.25 -14.32 -12.46
C ASP A 120 4.16 -15.12 -11.74
N GLU A 121 4.42 -16.39 -11.41
CA GLU A 121 3.47 -17.22 -10.67
C GLU A 121 3.14 -16.69 -9.27
N LYS A 122 3.92 -15.76 -8.76
CA LYS A 122 3.74 -15.13 -7.42
C LYS A 122 3.24 -13.69 -7.48
N LEU A 123 3.18 -13.08 -8.66
CA LEU A 123 2.72 -11.69 -8.81
C LEU A 123 1.33 -11.49 -8.22
N LYS A 124 0.42 -12.45 -8.41
CA LYS A 124 -0.93 -12.39 -7.84
C LYS A 124 -0.94 -12.36 -6.31
N ILE A 125 0.06 -12.99 -5.67
CA ILE A 125 0.15 -13.03 -4.20
C ILE A 125 0.81 -11.75 -3.68
N TYR A 126 1.84 -11.26 -4.35
CA TYR A 126 2.67 -10.15 -3.89
C TYR A 126 2.34 -8.79 -4.52
N GLY A 127 1.35 -8.74 -5.41
CA GLY A 127 0.95 -7.49 -6.09
C GLY A 127 0.59 -6.37 -5.12
N ASP A 128 -0.12 -6.67 -4.04
CA ASP A 128 -0.45 -5.69 -3.01
C ASP A 128 0.79 -5.14 -2.28
N LEU A 129 1.81 -5.97 -2.06
CA LEU A 129 3.07 -5.52 -1.49
C LEU A 129 3.80 -4.57 -2.45
N LEU A 130 3.90 -4.95 -3.74
CA LEU A 130 4.50 -4.10 -4.77
C LEU A 130 3.77 -2.76 -4.87
N ARG A 131 2.43 -2.80 -4.83
CA ARG A 131 1.59 -1.60 -4.86
C ARG A 131 1.90 -0.67 -3.69
N ILE A 132 2.00 -1.21 -2.47
CA ILE A 132 2.31 -0.41 -1.27
C ILE A 132 3.70 0.22 -1.38
N ILE A 133 4.72 -0.57 -1.73
CA ILE A 133 6.10 -0.07 -1.87
C ILE A 133 6.17 1.03 -2.94
N THR A 134 5.56 0.79 -4.10
CA THR A 134 5.55 1.76 -5.20
C THR A 134 4.80 3.03 -4.82
N ALA A 135 3.62 2.91 -4.22
CA ALA A 135 2.81 4.06 -3.79
C ALA A 135 3.53 4.90 -2.74
N GLN A 136 4.13 4.27 -1.73
CA GLN A 136 4.90 4.98 -0.70
C GLN A 136 6.13 5.67 -1.28
N SER A 137 6.82 5.01 -2.21
CA SER A 137 7.98 5.62 -2.87
C SER A 137 7.58 6.83 -3.71
N MET A 138 6.49 6.74 -4.47
CA MET A 138 5.96 7.86 -5.25
C MET A 138 5.52 9.02 -4.35
N GLU A 139 4.85 8.73 -3.23
CA GLU A 139 4.42 9.74 -2.28
C GLU A 139 5.61 10.43 -1.62
N TYR A 140 6.64 9.68 -1.20
CA TYR A 140 7.88 10.25 -0.67
C TYR A 140 8.47 11.29 -1.64
N PHE A 141 8.56 10.95 -2.93
CA PHE A 141 9.10 11.87 -3.94
C PHE A 141 8.14 12.97 -4.37
N SER A 142 6.89 12.95 -3.96
CA SER A 142 5.95 14.05 -4.23
C SER A 142 6.38 15.36 -3.60
N SER A 143 7.11 15.31 -2.48
CA SER A 143 7.69 16.44 -1.77
C SER A 143 9.14 16.75 -2.14
N ARG A 144 9.74 15.99 -3.08
CA ARG A 144 11.15 16.17 -3.49
C ARG A 144 11.40 17.59 -4.01
N PRO A 145 12.48 18.27 -3.56
CA PRO A 145 12.84 19.59 -4.07
C PRO A 145 13.03 19.59 -5.59
N PRO A 146 12.47 20.56 -6.34
CA PRO A 146 12.58 20.60 -7.80
C PRO A 146 13.99 20.89 -8.32
N GLU A 147 14.84 21.49 -7.50
CA GLU A 147 16.25 21.81 -7.79
C GLU A 147 17.16 20.59 -7.80
N ASN A 148 16.73 19.44 -7.30
CA ASN A 148 17.49 18.21 -7.39
C ASN A 148 17.78 17.86 -8.85
N LYS A 149 19.07 17.74 -9.20
CA LYS A 149 19.51 17.56 -10.59
C LYS A 149 19.32 16.13 -11.10
N GLN A 150 19.37 15.16 -10.21
CA GLN A 150 19.27 13.75 -10.57
C GLN A 150 17.86 13.37 -11.00
N THR A 151 17.74 12.58 -12.05
CA THR A 151 16.48 12.01 -12.51
C THR A 151 16.34 10.60 -11.94
N ILE A 152 15.19 10.30 -11.34
CA ILE A 152 14.83 8.96 -10.87
C ILE A 152 13.82 8.36 -11.83
N LEU A 153 14.03 7.11 -12.22
CA LEU A 153 13.13 6.35 -13.07
C LEU A 153 12.44 5.25 -12.26
N PHE A 154 11.13 5.26 -12.25
CA PHE A 154 10.31 4.12 -11.86
C PHE A 154 10.00 3.30 -13.12
N CYS A 155 10.51 2.09 -13.19
CA CYS A 155 10.19 1.13 -14.24
C CYS A 155 9.22 0.09 -13.68
N LEU A 156 7.98 0.12 -14.15
CA LEU A 156 6.89 -0.72 -13.68
C LEU A 156 6.58 -1.74 -14.78
N ASP A 157 7.22 -2.89 -14.69
CA ASP A 157 6.99 -4.02 -15.58
C ASP A 157 5.76 -4.79 -15.14
N GLU A 158 4.98 -5.35 -16.06
CA GLU A 158 3.68 -5.97 -15.80
C GLU A 158 2.76 -5.08 -14.94
N PHE A 159 2.62 -3.82 -15.36
CA PHE A 159 1.97 -2.77 -14.58
C PHE A 159 0.58 -3.14 -14.05
N ALA A 160 -0.23 -3.85 -14.82
CA ALA A 160 -1.55 -4.30 -14.38
C ALA A 160 -1.49 -5.20 -13.12
N SER A 161 -0.38 -5.94 -12.95
CA SER A 161 -0.20 -6.83 -11.80
C SER A 161 0.00 -6.11 -10.46
N PHE A 162 0.31 -4.80 -10.48
CA PHE A 162 0.37 -3.97 -9.27
C PHE A 162 -1.01 -3.64 -8.69
N GLY A 163 -2.08 -3.94 -9.42
CA GLY A 163 -3.41 -3.47 -9.05
C GLY A 163 -3.55 -1.95 -9.22
N LYS A 164 -4.54 -1.35 -8.58
CA LYS A 164 -4.87 0.07 -8.78
C LYS A 164 -3.93 1.01 -8.01
N LEU A 165 -3.01 1.66 -8.72
CA LEU A 165 -2.19 2.77 -8.25
C LEU A 165 -2.84 4.12 -8.61
N GLN A 166 -2.62 5.17 -7.82
CA GLN A 166 -3.05 6.54 -8.19
C GLN A 166 -2.07 7.16 -9.20
N ILE A 167 -1.90 6.47 -10.33
CA ILE A 167 -0.82 6.77 -11.28
C ILE A 167 -1.01 8.12 -11.98
N VAL A 168 -2.24 8.49 -12.32
CA VAL A 168 -2.53 9.76 -13.04
C VAL A 168 -2.11 10.96 -12.21
N GLU A 169 -2.44 10.95 -10.91
CA GLU A 169 -2.04 12.01 -9.99
C GLU A 169 -0.52 12.04 -9.81
N SER A 170 0.08 10.85 -9.65
CA SER A 170 1.53 10.70 -9.52
C SER A 170 2.28 11.21 -10.75
N LEU A 171 1.81 10.90 -11.98
CA LEU A 171 2.40 11.42 -13.22
C LEU A 171 2.44 12.95 -13.26
N ARG A 172 1.38 13.61 -12.80
CA ARG A 172 1.31 15.08 -12.76
C ARG A 172 2.24 15.70 -11.72
N LYS A 173 2.26 15.16 -10.50
CA LYS A 173 3.06 15.66 -9.38
C LYS A 173 4.56 15.40 -9.57
N LEU A 174 4.91 14.17 -9.92
CA LEU A 174 6.29 13.70 -9.96
C LEU A 174 7.09 14.25 -11.14
N ARG A 175 6.44 14.58 -12.26
CA ARG A 175 7.12 15.18 -13.44
C ARG A 175 7.92 16.43 -13.08
N LYS A 176 7.37 17.30 -12.22
CA LYS A 176 8.03 18.54 -11.77
C LYS A 176 9.21 18.26 -10.81
N ARG A 177 9.29 17.05 -10.27
CA ARG A 177 10.30 16.59 -9.31
C ARG A 177 11.43 15.78 -9.96
N ARG A 178 11.53 15.81 -11.30
CA ARG A 178 12.46 15.02 -12.09
C ARG A 178 12.33 13.51 -11.90
N ILE A 179 11.12 13.06 -11.62
CA ILE A 179 10.77 11.65 -11.61
C ILE A 179 10.20 11.29 -12.97
N ARG A 180 10.61 10.16 -13.50
CA ARG A 180 10.10 9.57 -14.73
C ARG A 180 9.47 8.23 -14.42
N ILE A 181 8.42 7.91 -15.13
CA ILE A 181 7.70 6.65 -14.95
C ILE A 181 7.63 5.98 -16.31
N LEU A 182 8.17 4.78 -16.40
CA LEU A 182 8.04 3.87 -17.52
C LEU A 182 7.08 2.76 -17.09
N VAL A 183 6.05 2.56 -17.87
CA VAL A 183 5.06 1.51 -17.66
C VAL A 183 5.14 0.54 -18.83
N LEU A 184 5.31 -0.73 -18.55
CA LEU A 184 5.27 -1.81 -19.50
C LEU A 184 4.06 -2.69 -19.19
N ASN A 185 3.35 -3.13 -20.22
CA ASN A 185 2.21 -4.01 -20.07
C ASN A 185 1.98 -4.81 -21.35
N GLN A 186 1.58 -6.07 -21.25
CA GLN A 186 1.39 -6.95 -22.38
C GLN A 186 0.11 -6.61 -23.16
N SER A 187 -0.93 -6.18 -22.45
CA SER A 187 -2.25 -5.93 -23.03
C SER A 187 -2.88 -4.64 -22.49
N VAL A 188 -3.50 -3.90 -23.41
CA VAL A 188 -4.34 -2.74 -23.04
C VAL A 188 -5.57 -3.17 -22.26
N SER A 189 -6.11 -4.36 -22.54
CA SER A 189 -7.29 -4.89 -21.83
C SER A 189 -7.04 -5.15 -20.35
N ASP A 190 -5.82 -5.53 -19.96
CA ASP A 190 -5.47 -5.75 -18.56
C ASP A 190 -5.48 -4.42 -17.79
N VAL A 191 -5.00 -3.36 -18.42
CA VAL A 191 -5.09 -2.01 -17.86
C VAL A 191 -6.55 -1.57 -17.73
N ASP A 192 -7.39 -1.85 -18.74
CA ASP A 192 -8.82 -1.51 -18.70
C ASP A 192 -9.56 -2.26 -17.59
N MET A 193 -9.19 -3.52 -17.30
CA MET A 193 -9.79 -4.28 -16.18
C MET A 193 -9.51 -3.64 -14.81
N ILE A 194 -8.34 -3.06 -14.63
CA ILE A 194 -7.92 -2.48 -13.33
C ILE A 194 -8.39 -1.02 -13.19
N TYR A 195 -8.26 -0.23 -14.25
CA TYR A 195 -8.45 1.21 -14.21
C TYR A 195 -9.74 1.69 -14.87
N GLY A 196 -10.28 0.90 -15.79
CA GLY A 196 -11.34 1.34 -16.70
C GLY A 196 -10.81 2.20 -17.85
N LYS A 197 -11.62 2.31 -18.90
CA LYS A 197 -11.25 3.01 -20.16
C LYS A 197 -10.94 4.50 -19.94
N ASP A 198 -11.73 5.17 -19.11
CA ASP A 198 -11.59 6.62 -18.88
C ASP A 198 -10.27 6.95 -18.15
N GLU A 199 -9.95 6.19 -17.11
CA GLU A 199 -8.70 6.39 -16.36
C GLU A 199 -7.47 6.03 -17.21
N ARG A 200 -7.57 4.96 -18.02
CA ARG A 200 -6.52 4.64 -19.00
C ARG A 200 -6.31 5.78 -20.01
N GLN A 201 -7.36 6.37 -20.54
CA GLN A 201 -7.22 7.53 -21.44
C GLN A 201 -6.57 8.71 -20.73
N ALA A 202 -6.94 8.98 -19.47
CA ALA A 202 -6.29 10.00 -18.67
C ALA A 202 -4.80 9.70 -18.44
N MET A 203 -4.42 8.44 -18.23
CA MET A 203 -3.02 8.02 -18.15
C MET A 203 -2.27 8.30 -19.46
N LEU A 204 -2.80 7.84 -20.60
CA LEU A 204 -2.19 8.04 -21.91
C LEU A 204 -1.99 9.53 -22.24
N GLY A 205 -2.94 10.39 -21.89
CA GLY A 205 -2.82 11.85 -22.03
C GLY A 205 -1.73 12.49 -21.15
N ASN A 206 -1.26 11.80 -20.11
CA ASN A 206 -0.19 12.28 -19.23
C ASN A 206 1.19 11.67 -19.55
N PHE A 207 1.26 10.59 -20.33
CA PHE A 207 2.52 10.06 -20.86
C PHE A 207 2.98 10.90 -22.05
N LYS A 208 4.30 11.13 -22.11
CA LYS A 208 4.91 11.86 -23.22
C LYS A 208 5.07 10.99 -24.47
N PHE A 209 5.27 9.70 -24.26
CA PHE A 209 5.46 8.73 -25.33
C PHE A 209 4.60 7.50 -25.02
N THR A 210 4.01 6.94 -26.08
CA THR A 210 3.35 5.64 -26.07
C THR A 210 3.94 4.84 -27.23
N VAL A 211 4.42 3.64 -26.94
CA VAL A 211 5.00 2.73 -27.94
C VAL A 211 4.17 1.45 -27.93
N ILE A 212 3.74 1.03 -29.10
CA ILE A 212 3.02 -0.24 -29.30
C ILE A 212 3.96 -1.12 -30.11
N LEU A 213 4.29 -2.27 -29.54
CA LEU A 213 5.10 -3.29 -30.18
C LEU A 213 4.15 -4.33 -30.77
N GLY A 214 4.37 -4.71 -32.04
CA GLY A 214 3.59 -5.73 -32.75
C GLY A 214 4.21 -7.10 -32.66
#